data_856ab4fb282c575366d9ed547c295363
#
_entry.id   856ab4fb282c575366d9ed547c295363
#
_cell.length_a   1.000
_cell.length_b   1.000
_cell.length_c   1.000
_cell.angle_alpha   90.00
_cell.angle_beta   90.00
_cell.angle_gamma   90.00
#
_symmetry.space_group_name_H-M   'P 1'
#
loop_
_entity.id
_entity.type
_entity.pdbx_description
1 polymer ?
#
loop_
_entity_poly.entity_id
_entity_poly.type
_entity_poly.pdbx_seq_one_letter_code
_entity_poly.pdbx_strand_id
1 'polypeptide(L)'
;MATNVKRKKNAEVMSEDGSMTLTGHLKELRNRLIICAVVFVVGVIGFLAVSDKLIDLLTAMARNANYTFVFLAPQEKLMQYFRVSILAGVIVTVPVAFYHIYAFAKPGLKRSESFFFKLVLLLGLMLFCVGILFAYKVTLPFMLNFLVTLEGTDYITASISIESYINLCLTMFIIFGCVF
;
A
#
# COMPACT_ATOMS: atom_id res chain seq x y z
N MET A 1 -43.39 -5.14 18.31
CA MET A 1 -42.63 -4.39 19.34
C MET A 1 -41.16 -4.16 18.95
N ALA A 2 -40.53 -5.04 18.14
CA ALA A 2 -39.10 -4.92 17.74
C ALA A 2 -38.80 -3.82 16.69
N THR A 3 -39.74 -3.44 15.86
CA THR A 3 -39.59 -2.39 14.82
C THR A 3 -39.48 -0.98 15.39
N ASN A 4 -40.08 -0.71 16.54
CA ASN A 4 -40.06 0.62 17.18
C ASN A 4 -38.75 0.92 17.89
N VAL A 5 -38.04 -0.10 18.37
CA VAL A 5 -36.72 0.01 19.05
C VAL A 5 -35.63 0.35 18.04
N LYS A 6 -35.67 -0.25 16.84
CA LYS A 6 -34.69 0.06 15.76
C LYS A 6 -34.89 1.49 15.21
N ARG A 7 -36.12 1.95 15.13
CA ARG A 7 -36.43 3.33 14.67
C ARG A 7 -36.00 4.40 15.69
N LYS A 8 -36.13 4.12 16.99
CA LYS A 8 -35.62 5.01 18.05
C LYS A 8 -34.12 5.07 18.08
N LYS A 9 -33.43 3.92 17.91
CA LYS A 9 -31.99 3.84 17.90
C LYS A 9 -31.35 4.54 16.71
N ASN A 10 -32.04 4.61 15.58
CA ASN A 10 -31.58 5.37 14.40
C ASN A 10 -31.89 6.87 14.51
N ALA A 11 -32.93 7.26 15.27
CA ALA A 11 -33.26 8.65 15.50
C ALA A 11 -32.33 9.35 16.50
N GLU A 12 -31.74 8.59 17.45
CA GLU A 12 -30.75 9.11 18.41
C GLU A 12 -29.37 9.38 17.78
N VAL A 13 -29.12 8.84 16.59
CA VAL A 13 -27.84 8.99 15.85
C VAL A 13 -27.87 10.22 14.91
N MET A 14 -29.07 10.75 14.61
CA MET A 14 -29.22 11.94 13.76
C MET A 14 -29.81 13.08 14.60
N SER A 15 -29.10 14.22 14.67
CA SER A 15 -29.68 15.45 15.20
C SER A 15 -30.77 15.97 14.28
N GLU A 16 -31.69 16.82 14.80
CA GLU A 16 -32.82 17.42 14.06
C GLU A 16 -32.38 18.15 12.76
N ASP A 17 -31.12 18.55 12.64
CA ASP A 17 -30.51 19.22 11.48
C ASP A 17 -29.91 18.25 10.43
N GLY A 18 -30.12 16.93 10.55
CA GLY A 18 -29.56 15.96 9.61
C GLY A 18 -28.03 15.77 9.70
N SER A 19 -27.35 16.43 10.65
CA SER A 19 -25.93 16.25 10.93
C SER A 19 -25.73 15.06 11.88
N MET A 20 -24.74 14.21 11.59
CA MET A 20 -24.36 13.12 12.49
C MET A 20 -23.83 13.69 13.82
N THR A 21 -24.28 13.11 14.93
CA THR A 21 -23.69 13.42 16.25
C THR A 21 -22.21 13.04 16.27
N LEU A 22 -21.37 13.77 17.05
CA LEU A 22 -19.93 13.49 17.14
C LEU A 22 -19.65 12.02 17.49
N THR A 23 -20.46 11.43 18.35
CA THR A 23 -20.36 10.02 18.74
C THR A 23 -20.70 9.06 17.57
N GLY A 24 -21.67 9.44 16.73
CA GLY A 24 -22.00 8.70 15.51
C GLY A 24 -20.86 8.71 14.49
N HIS A 25 -20.25 9.87 14.30
CA HIS A 25 -19.11 10.05 13.40
C HIS A 25 -17.86 9.26 13.84
N LEU A 26 -17.53 9.27 15.14
CA LEU A 26 -16.46 8.44 15.69
C LEU A 26 -16.72 6.94 15.55
N LYS A 27 -17.96 6.50 15.69
CA LYS A 27 -18.35 5.10 15.48
C LYS A 27 -18.19 4.69 14.00
N GLU A 28 -18.52 5.59 13.08
CA GLU A 28 -18.33 5.39 11.65
C GLU A 28 -16.85 5.29 11.31
N LEU A 29 -15.98 6.19 11.83
CA LEU A 29 -14.54 6.15 11.66
C LEU A 29 -13.95 4.80 12.10
N ARG A 30 -14.33 4.33 13.30
CA ARG A 30 -13.88 3.04 13.83
C ARG A 30 -14.25 1.88 12.89
N ASN A 31 -15.49 1.85 12.41
CA ASN A 31 -15.93 0.78 11.52
C ASN A 31 -15.17 0.79 10.18
N ARG A 32 -14.91 1.95 9.62
CA ARG A 32 -14.12 2.11 8.38
C ARG A 32 -12.67 1.69 8.57
N LEU A 33 -12.07 2.04 9.72
CA LEU A 33 -10.72 1.62 10.06
C LEU A 33 -10.62 0.09 10.20
N ILE A 34 -11.62 -0.54 10.83
CA ILE A 34 -11.69 -2.01 10.95
C ILE A 34 -11.77 -2.66 9.56
N ILE A 35 -12.57 -2.10 8.63
CA ILE A 35 -12.67 -2.64 7.27
C ILE A 35 -11.31 -2.54 6.56
N CYS A 36 -10.62 -1.40 6.64
CA CYS A 36 -9.29 -1.24 6.07
C CYS A 36 -8.29 -2.24 6.68
N ALA A 37 -8.34 -2.45 7.99
CA ALA A 37 -7.48 -3.42 8.67
C ALA A 37 -7.77 -4.86 8.22
N VAL A 38 -9.04 -5.23 8.07
CA VAL A 38 -9.43 -6.55 7.57
C VAL A 38 -8.95 -6.75 6.13
N VAL A 39 -9.16 -5.76 5.25
CA VAL A 39 -8.68 -5.82 3.86
C VAL A 39 -7.16 -5.96 3.80
N PHE A 40 -6.44 -5.22 4.66
CA PHE A 40 -4.99 -5.33 4.77
C PHE A 40 -4.54 -6.74 5.18
N VAL A 41 -5.11 -7.29 6.26
CA VAL A 41 -4.75 -8.63 6.75
C VAL A 41 -5.07 -9.71 5.71
N VAL A 42 -6.26 -9.66 5.10
CA VAL A 42 -6.65 -10.59 4.03
C VAL A 42 -5.73 -10.45 2.82
N GLY A 43 -5.37 -9.21 2.46
CA GLY A 43 -4.40 -8.92 1.41
C GLY A 43 -3.03 -9.55 1.70
N VAL A 44 -2.48 -9.33 2.90
CA VAL A 44 -1.19 -9.91 3.32
C VAL A 44 -1.22 -11.43 3.24
N ILE A 45 -2.26 -12.09 3.76
CA ILE A 45 -2.40 -13.55 3.71
C ILE A 45 -2.48 -14.03 2.25
N GLY A 46 -3.25 -13.36 1.40
CA GLY A 46 -3.35 -13.69 -0.02
C GLY A 46 -2.01 -13.54 -0.76
N PHE A 47 -1.26 -12.47 -0.48
CA PHE A 47 0.05 -12.25 -1.09
C PHE A 47 1.14 -13.18 -0.54
N LEU A 48 1.02 -13.67 0.70
CA LEU A 48 1.89 -14.73 1.21
C LEU A 48 1.77 -16.01 0.37
N ALA A 49 0.58 -16.36 -0.07
CA ALA A 49 0.37 -17.54 -0.91
C ALA A 49 1.01 -17.43 -2.32
N VAL A 50 1.26 -16.20 -2.79
CA VAL A 50 1.87 -15.93 -4.11
C VAL A 50 3.23 -15.22 -4.00
N SER A 51 3.84 -15.23 -2.82
CA SER A 51 5.08 -14.51 -2.51
C SER A 51 6.26 -14.91 -3.40
N ASP A 52 6.36 -16.18 -3.81
CA ASP A 52 7.36 -16.63 -4.77
C ASP A 52 7.31 -15.85 -6.07
N LYS A 53 6.09 -15.65 -6.63
CA LYS A 53 5.90 -14.89 -7.88
C LYS A 53 6.25 -13.41 -7.73
N LEU A 54 5.96 -12.84 -6.56
CA LEU A 54 6.29 -11.44 -6.27
C LEU A 54 7.81 -11.25 -6.19
N ILE A 55 8.51 -12.14 -5.50
CA ILE A 55 9.97 -12.10 -5.42
C ILE A 55 10.59 -12.34 -6.80
N ASP A 56 10.07 -13.30 -7.56
CA ASP A 56 10.53 -13.53 -8.92
C ASP A 56 10.34 -12.31 -9.83
N LEU A 57 9.22 -11.59 -9.69
CA LEU A 57 8.97 -10.36 -10.42
C LEU A 57 9.98 -9.26 -10.08
N LEU A 58 10.31 -9.10 -8.79
CA LEU A 58 11.29 -8.11 -8.33
C LEU A 58 12.71 -8.49 -8.75
N THR A 59 13.08 -9.76 -8.60
CA THR A 59 14.43 -10.25 -8.94
C THR A 59 14.68 -10.41 -10.42
N ALA A 60 13.63 -10.52 -11.26
CA ALA A 60 13.76 -10.65 -12.70
C ALA A 60 14.56 -9.49 -13.33
N MET A 61 14.39 -8.27 -12.81
CA MET A 61 15.13 -7.10 -13.29
C MET A 61 16.64 -7.21 -13.00
N ALA A 62 17.01 -7.64 -11.81
CA ALA A 62 18.40 -7.79 -11.41
C ALA A 62 19.06 -8.98 -12.10
N ARG A 63 18.33 -10.06 -12.38
CA ARG A 63 18.83 -11.18 -13.21
C ARG A 63 19.18 -10.73 -14.64
N ASN A 64 18.38 -9.83 -15.21
CA ASN A 64 18.67 -9.26 -16.52
C ASN A 64 19.93 -8.37 -16.55
N ALA A 65 20.35 -7.87 -15.39
CA ALA A 65 21.59 -7.11 -15.19
C ALA A 65 22.79 -7.99 -14.77
N ASN A 66 22.69 -9.34 -14.94
CA ASN A 66 23.71 -10.34 -14.62
C ASN A 66 24.14 -10.42 -13.13
N TYR A 67 23.26 -9.99 -12.20
CA TYR A 67 23.52 -10.19 -10.79
C TYR A 67 23.21 -11.61 -10.32
N THR A 68 24.09 -12.16 -9.47
CA THR A 68 23.85 -13.41 -8.75
C THR A 68 23.39 -13.10 -7.33
N PHE A 69 22.26 -13.72 -6.92
CA PHE A 69 21.75 -13.58 -5.57
C PHE A 69 22.28 -14.67 -4.66
N VAL A 70 22.71 -14.28 -3.47
CA VAL A 70 23.15 -15.20 -2.41
C VAL A 70 22.26 -15.03 -1.19
N PHE A 71 21.89 -16.14 -0.58
CA PHE A 71 21.30 -16.16 0.76
C PHE A 71 22.43 -16.27 1.77
N LEU A 72 22.53 -15.30 2.68
CA LEU A 72 23.55 -15.30 3.75
C LEU A 72 23.08 -16.10 4.98
N ALA A 73 21.76 -16.17 5.18
CA ALA A 73 21.15 -16.91 6.28
C ALA A 73 19.88 -17.64 5.86
N PRO A 74 19.58 -18.83 6.42
CA PRO A 74 18.41 -19.62 6.04
C PRO A 74 17.07 -18.90 6.27
N GLN A 75 17.00 -18.03 7.29
CA GLN A 75 15.80 -17.27 7.64
C GLN A 75 15.54 -16.10 6.70
N GLU A 76 16.51 -15.65 5.91
CA GLU A 76 16.34 -14.52 4.97
C GLU A 76 15.17 -14.76 4.03
N LYS A 77 15.07 -15.94 3.45
CA LYS A 77 14.01 -16.28 2.49
C LYS A 77 12.62 -16.08 3.10
N LEU A 78 12.39 -16.62 4.29
CA LEU A 78 11.11 -16.51 4.98
C LEU A 78 10.78 -15.04 5.32
N MET A 79 11.76 -14.30 5.82
CA MET A 79 11.59 -12.90 6.17
C MET A 79 11.23 -12.04 4.95
N GLN A 80 11.85 -12.33 3.80
CA GLN A 80 11.52 -11.61 2.56
C GLN A 80 10.11 -11.89 2.08
N TYR A 81 9.60 -13.11 2.23
CA TYR A 81 8.20 -13.44 1.93
C TYR A 81 7.22 -12.58 2.72
N PHE A 82 7.45 -12.43 4.03
CA PHE A 82 6.63 -11.57 4.88
C PHE A 82 6.72 -10.09 4.46
N ARG A 83 7.93 -9.57 4.26
CA ARG A 83 8.15 -8.16 3.90
C ARG A 83 7.47 -7.79 2.58
N VAL A 84 7.67 -8.60 1.54
CA VAL A 84 7.07 -8.36 0.21
C VAL A 84 5.54 -8.47 0.28
N SER A 85 5.02 -9.45 1.03
CA SER A 85 3.57 -9.62 1.19
C SER A 85 2.93 -8.49 1.97
N ILE A 86 3.59 -7.96 3.01
CA ILE A 86 3.12 -6.80 3.76
C ILE A 86 3.07 -5.56 2.85
N LEU A 87 4.13 -5.31 2.06
CA LEU A 87 4.13 -4.18 1.13
C LEU A 87 3.02 -4.30 0.07
N ALA A 88 2.87 -5.48 -0.54
CA ALA A 88 1.81 -5.72 -1.51
C ALA A 88 0.42 -5.55 -0.88
N GLY A 89 0.24 -6.01 0.36
CA GLY A 89 -0.97 -5.79 1.14
C GLY A 89 -1.26 -4.30 1.37
N VAL A 90 -0.25 -3.50 1.71
CA VAL A 90 -0.38 -2.04 1.84
C VAL A 90 -0.80 -1.42 0.51
N ILE A 91 -0.11 -1.74 -0.59
CA ILE A 91 -0.40 -1.19 -1.93
C ILE A 91 -1.86 -1.42 -2.33
N VAL A 92 -2.39 -2.62 -2.10
CA VAL A 92 -3.80 -2.93 -2.42
C VAL A 92 -4.77 -2.29 -1.42
N THR A 93 -4.36 -2.07 -0.18
CA THR A 93 -5.20 -1.42 0.82
C THR A 93 -5.33 0.09 0.59
N VAL A 94 -4.32 0.75 0.00
CA VAL A 94 -4.34 2.20 -0.27
C VAL A 94 -5.58 2.65 -1.04
N PRO A 95 -5.98 2.08 -2.20
CA PRO A 95 -7.19 2.52 -2.91
C PRO A 95 -8.46 2.33 -2.07
N VAL A 96 -8.52 1.27 -1.27
CA VAL A 96 -9.65 1.03 -0.35
C VAL A 96 -9.67 2.08 0.76
N ALA A 97 -8.52 2.43 1.31
CA ALA A 97 -8.38 3.49 2.32
C ALA A 97 -8.83 4.85 1.75
N PHE A 98 -8.41 5.22 0.53
CA PHE A 98 -8.85 6.45 -0.15
C PHE A 98 -10.37 6.50 -0.32
N TYR A 99 -10.99 5.39 -0.71
CA TYR A 99 -12.45 5.29 -0.79
C TYR A 99 -13.12 5.51 0.58
N HIS A 100 -12.62 4.89 1.65
CA HIS A 100 -13.16 5.02 2.99
C HIS A 100 -12.95 6.42 3.57
N ILE A 101 -11.82 7.08 3.27
CA ILE A 101 -11.57 8.48 3.63
C ILE A 101 -12.58 9.39 2.95
N TYR A 102 -12.83 9.21 1.64
CA TYR A 102 -13.85 9.96 0.92
C TYR A 102 -15.25 9.79 1.54
N ALA A 103 -15.61 8.53 1.78
CA ALA A 103 -16.95 8.22 2.31
C ALA A 103 -17.13 8.71 3.75
N PHE A 104 -16.05 8.83 4.54
CA PHE A 104 -16.05 9.43 5.88
C PHE A 104 -16.19 10.96 5.83
N ALA A 105 -15.48 11.61 4.93
CA ALA A 105 -15.51 13.07 4.82
C ALA A 105 -16.81 13.60 4.19
N LYS A 106 -17.44 12.82 3.30
CA LYS A 106 -18.61 13.22 2.52
C LYS A 106 -19.77 13.81 3.35
N PRO A 107 -20.17 13.26 4.51
CA PRO A 107 -21.28 13.83 5.28
C PRO A 107 -20.99 15.22 5.88
N GLY A 108 -19.72 15.57 6.06
CA GLY A 108 -19.29 16.87 6.56
C GLY A 108 -19.07 17.95 5.49
N LEU A 109 -19.09 17.59 4.20
CA LEU A 109 -18.77 18.50 3.11
C LEU A 109 -20.04 19.00 2.39
N LYS A 110 -20.03 20.28 1.98
CA LYS A 110 -21.06 20.84 1.08
C LYS A 110 -20.97 20.18 -0.31
N ARG A 111 -22.06 20.23 -1.08
CA ARG A 111 -22.11 19.57 -2.41
C ARG A 111 -20.99 19.99 -3.36
N SER A 112 -20.63 21.26 -3.39
CA SER A 112 -19.52 21.78 -4.22
C SER A 112 -18.16 21.31 -3.72
N GLU A 113 -17.96 21.25 -2.41
CA GLU A 113 -16.73 20.82 -1.76
C GLU A 113 -16.51 19.30 -1.91
N SER A 114 -17.58 18.52 -1.84
CA SER A 114 -17.55 17.07 -2.00
C SER A 114 -17.04 16.65 -3.39
N PHE A 115 -17.39 17.39 -4.45
CA PHE A 115 -16.89 17.14 -5.79
C PHE A 115 -15.38 17.41 -5.89
N PHE A 116 -14.93 18.55 -5.36
CA PHE A 116 -13.51 18.91 -5.34
C PHE A 116 -12.67 17.91 -4.52
N PHE A 117 -13.17 17.53 -3.34
CA PHE A 117 -12.52 16.56 -2.47
C PHE A 117 -12.38 15.17 -3.15
N LYS A 118 -13.44 14.72 -3.85
CA LYS A 118 -13.38 13.49 -4.65
C LYS A 118 -12.33 13.57 -5.75
N LEU A 119 -12.23 14.72 -6.44
CA LEU A 119 -11.25 14.94 -7.50
C LEU A 119 -9.82 14.88 -6.95
N VAL A 120 -9.55 15.54 -5.82
CA VAL A 120 -8.23 15.53 -5.17
C VAL A 120 -7.82 14.13 -4.75
N LEU A 121 -8.74 13.36 -4.14
CA LEU A 121 -8.45 11.98 -3.76
C LEU A 121 -8.22 11.07 -4.96
N LEU A 122 -8.99 11.23 -6.04
CA LEU A 122 -8.79 10.49 -7.27
C LEU A 122 -7.43 10.81 -7.90
N LEU A 123 -7.06 12.09 -7.92
CA LEU A 123 -5.77 12.54 -8.42
C LEU A 123 -4.63 11.95 -7.56
N GLY A 124 -4.74 12.00 -6.23
CA GLY A 124 -3.78 11.39 -5.31
C GLY A 124 -3.62 9.89 -5.53
N LEU A 125 -4.72 9.17 -5.76
CA LEU A 125 -4.67 7.74 -6.08
C LEU A 125 -3.98 7.48 -7.42
N MET A 126 -4.24 8.30 -8.43
CA MET A 126 -3.56 8.20 -9.74
C MET A 126 -2.05 8.46 -9.60
N LEU A 127 -1.67 9.52 -8.85
CA LEU A 127 -0.27 9.82 -8.58
C LEU A 127 0.42 8.68 -7.82
N PHE A 128 -0.22 8.12 -6.81
CA PHE A 128 0.29 6.95 -6.07
C PHE A 128 0.59 5.78 -7.01
N CYS A 129 -0.33 5.44 -7.91
CA CYS A 129 -0.11 4.36 -8.90
C CYS A 129 1.06 4.70 -9.85
N VAL A 130 1.14 5.94 -10.31
CA VAL A 130 2.25 6.43 -11.14
C VAL A 130 3.57 6.36 -10.37
N GLY A 131 3.59 6.73 -9.09
CA GLY A 131 4.77 6.64 -8.21
C GLY A 131 5.32 5.22 -8.09
N ILE A 132 4.43 4.24 -7.88
CA ILE A 132 4.82 2.81 -7.83
C ILE A 132 5.36 2.33 -9.18
N LEU A 133 4.71 2.69 -10.29
CA LEU A 133 5.17 2.32 -11.64
C LEU A 133 6.52 2.99 -11.96
N PHE A 134 6.72 4.23 -11.54
CA PHE A 134 7.97 4.95 -11.70
C PHE A 134 9.09 4.29 -10.90
N ALA A 135 8.83 3.94 -9.64
CA ALA A 135 9.79 3.20 -8.82
C ALA A 135 10.22 1.90 -9.50
N TYR A 136 9.24 1.12 -9.99
CA TYR A 136 9.49 -0.17 -10.63
C TYR A 136 10.22 -0.06 -11.97
N LYS A 137 9.77 0.84 -12.88
CA LYS A 137 10.26 0.89 -14.26
C LYS A 137 11.47 1.80 -14.47
N VAL A 138 11.65 2.80 -13.62
CA VAL A 138 12.69 3.82 -13.79
C VAL A 138 13.72 3.73 -12.68
N THR A 139 13.28 3.84 -11.43
CA THR A 139 14.20 3.97 -10.30
C THR A 139 14.99 2.70 -10.04
N LEU A 140 14.33 1.55 -10.00
CA LEU A 140 15.01 0.27 -9.74
C LEU A 140 16.05 -0.08 -10.81
N PRO A 141 15.75 -0.08 -12.13
CA PRO A 141 16.78 -0.39 -13.14
C PRO A 141 17.90 0.66 -13.17
N PHE A 142 17.59 1.95 -12.95
CA PHE A 142 18.61 2.99 -12.87
C PHE A 142 19.55 2.75 -11.70
N MET A 143 19.03 2.42 -10.52
CA MET A 143 19.80 2.14 -9.32
C MET A 143 20.71 0.91 -9.49
N LEU A 144 20.18 -0.15 -10.10
CA LEU A 144 20.98 -1.35 -10.42
C LEU A 144 22.11 -1.04 -11.38
N ASN A 145 21.83 -0.34 -12.48
CA ASN A 145 22.86 0.05 -13.43
C ASN A 145 23.95 0.94 -12.79
N PHE A 146 23.53 1.84 -11.89
CA PHE A 146 24.46 2.69 -11.16
C PHE A 146 25.38 1.87 -10.24
N LEU A 147 24.81 0.89 -9.50
CA LEU A 147 25.62 -0.01 -8.67
C LEU A 147 26.65 -0.80 -9.51
N VAL A 148 26.25 -1.35 -10.66
CA VAL A 148 27.18 -2.03 -11.58
C VAL A 148 28.34 -1.13 -11.98
N THR A 149 28.03 0.14 -12.29
CA THR A 149 29.05 1.10 -12.74
C THR A 149 30.04 1.46 -11.62
N LEU A 150 29.60 1.44 -10.35
CA LEU A 150 30.48 1.69 -9.19
C LEU A 150 31.41 0.51 -8.87
N GLU A 151 31.02 -0.71 -9.19
CA GLU A 151 31.81 -1.93 -8.91
C GLU A 151 32.98 -2.16 -9.87
N GLY A 152 33.17 -1.32 -10.85
CA GLY A 152 34.23 -1.15 -11.87
C GLY A 152 35.60 -1.84 -11.79
N THR A 153 35.70 -3.02 -11.17
CA THR A 153 36.89 -3.84 -11.17
C THR A 153 36.55 -5.25 -11.62
N ASP A 154 37.17 -5.69 -12.71
CA ASP A 154 36.99 -6.97 -13.42
C ASP A 154 37.21 -8.26 -12.60
N TYR A 155 37.44 -8.15 -11.31
CA TYR A 155 37.83 -9.28 -10.44
C TYR A 155 36.80 -9.69 -9.37
N ILE A 156 35.67 -8.97 -9.24
CA ILE A 156 34.66 -9.26 -8.21
C ILE A 156 33.32 -9.54 -8.89
N THR A 157 32.90 -10.81 -8.87
CA THR A 157 31.51 -11.13 -9.22
C THR A 157 30.58 -10.48 -8.19
N ALA A 158 29.76 -9.54 -8.64
CA ALA A 158 28.80 -8.84 -7.79
C ALA A 158 27.75 -9.81 -7.24
N SER A 159 28.01 -10.31 -6.03
CA SER A 159 27.07 -11.16 -5.28
C SER A 159 26.29 -10.28 -4.33
N ILE A 160 25.02 -10.01 -4.65
CA ILE A 160 24.13 -9.20 -3.81
C ILE A 160 23.31 -10.10 -2.91
N SER A 161 23.29 -9.80 -1.60
CA SER A 161 22.32 -10.44 -0.70
C SER A 161 20.90 -10.12 -1.18
N ILE A 162 20.06 -11.15 -1.30
CA ILE A 162 18.66 -10.99 -1.67
C ILE A 162 17.91 -10.09 -0.67
N GLU A 163 18.31 -10.12 0.59
CA GLU A 163 17.75 -9.24 1.64
C GLU A 163 18.01 -7.77 1.33
N SER A 164 19.26 -7.41 1.03
CA SER A 164 19.65 -6.03 0.73
C SER A 164 18.93 -5.51 -0.51
N TYR A 165 18.83 -6.34 -1.55
CA TYR A 165 18.14 -5.98 -2.78
C TYR A 165 16.64 -5.76 -2.55
N ILE A 166 15.94 -6.68 -1.88
CA ILE A 166 14.51 -6.54 -1.60
C ILE A 166 14.26 -5.34 -0.68
N ASN A 167 15.09 -5.11 0.35
CA ASN A 167 14.97 -3.91 1.19
C ASN A 167 15.11 -2.61 0.38
N LEU A 168 16.03 -2.57 -0.57
CA LEU A 168 16.14 -1.43 -1.50
C LEU A 168 14.84 -1.24 -2.29
N CYS A 169 14.31 -2.31 -2.90
CA CYS A 169 13.06 -2.27 -3.65
C CYS A 169 11.90 -1.76 -2.79
N LEU A 170 11.72 -2.32 -1.59
CA LEU A 170 10.64 -1.94 -0.66
C LEU A 170 10.75 -0.47 -0.26
N THR A 171 11.96 -0.01 0.06
CA THR A 171 12.23 1.39 0.42
C THR A 171 11.87 2.32 -0.74
N MET A 172 12.25 1.98 -1.97
CA MET A 172 11.92 2.78 -3.15
C MET A 172 10.40 2.83 -3.39
N PHE A 173 9.69 1.71 -3.27
CA PHE A 173 8.23 1.70 -3.41
C PHE A 173 7.54 2.57 -2.35
N ILE A 174 8.00 2.53 -1.10
CA ILE A 174 7.43 3.35 -0.03
C ILE A 174 7.71 4.83 -0.29
N ILE A 175 8.94 5.19 -0.61
CA ILE A 175 9.31 6.59 -0.86
C ILE A 175 8.51 7.15 -2.04
N PHE A 176 8.56 6.50 -3.20
CA PHE A 176 7.87 7.02 -4.39
C PHE A 176 6.35 6.93 -4.30
N GLY A 177 5.81 5.91 -3.63
CA GLY A 177 4.38 5.83 -3.35
C GLY A 177 3.88 6.94 -2.42
N CYS A 178 4.70 7.39 -1.45
CA CYS A 178 4.33 8.47 -0.53
C CYS A 178 4.59 9.87 -1.09
N VAL A 179 5.61 10.04 -1.95
CA VAL A 179 6.01 11.35 -2.50
C VAL A 179 5.09 11.76 -3.65
N PHE A 180 4.65 10.82 -4.45
CA PHE A 180 3.73 11.05 -5.57
C PHE A 180 2.28 10.96 -5.10
#